data_e5f34b8da8164eddf5957db52426710a
#
_entry.id   e5f34b8da8164eddf5957db52426710a
#
_cell.length_a   1.000
_cell.length_b   1.000
_cell.length_c   1.000
_cell.angle_alpha   90.00
_cell.angle_beta   90.00
_cell.angle_gamma   90.00
#
_symmetry.space_group_name_H-M   'P 1'
#
loop_
_entity.id
_entity.type
_entity.pdbx_description
1 polymer ?
#
loop_
_entity_poly.entity_id
_entity_poly.type
_entity_poly.pdbx_seq_one_letter_code
_entity_poly.pdbx_strand_id
1 'polypeptide(L)'
;VKTTAEWTEWKNATRYVYTGLQGYVYASADKNAETVSDIVSGCILQAAGKAGKKFIPVSFPDGRTGFLKHDECRELSEWASTPVNMNKIIQTAEGMMGTTYLWGGTSVKSADCSGFVKTAYFSAGIILSRDASQQALTGDIMPAEQWDECQTGDLLFFGNAPGKVSHVALYLNDGKYIHSSGQVKINSIDARDTDYYAIPLLGISRVVNKIGTPGITAVKRHPWYFEQK
;
A
#
# COMPACT_ATOMS: atom_id res chain seq x y z
N VAL A 1 -6.40 -8.90 -22.10
CA VAL A 1 -5.03 -9.33 -21.70
C VAL A 1 -4.07 -8.68 -22.68
N LYS A 2 -3.05 -7.95 -22.18
CA LYS A 2 -2.03 -7.34 -23.04
C LYS A 2 -1.08 -8.40 -23.59
N THR A 3 -0.66 -8.23 -24.83
CA THR A 3 0.44 -9.01 -25.44
C THR A 3 1.79 -8.64 -24.81
N THR A 4 2.81 -9.45 -25.03
CA THR A 4 4.18 -9.14 -24.56
C THR A 4 4.68 -7.80 -25.13
N ALA A 5 4.36 -7.49 -26.39
CA ALA A 5 4.72 -6.23 -27.04
C ALA A 5 4.05 -5.03 -26.35
N GLU A 6 2.73 -5.08 -26.14
CA GLU A 6 1.99 -4.02 -25.43
C GLU A 6 2.46 -3.85 -23.99
N TRP A 7 2.88 -4.94 -23.34
CA TRP A 7 3.45 -4.89 -22.01
C TRP A 7 4.81 -4.18 -21.98
N THR A 8 5.67 -4.47 -22.94
CA THR A 8 6.98 -3.81 -23.09
C THR A 8 6.79 -2.33 -23.40
N GLU A 9 5.88 -1.99 -24.33
CA GLU A 9 5.54 -0.60 -24.64
C GLU A 9 5.04 0.15 -23.38
N TRP A 10 4.12 -0.47 -22.61
CA TRP A 10 3.62 0.13 -21.38
C TRP A 10 4.74 0.35 -20.34
N LYS A 11 5.69 -0.57 -20.19
CA LYS A 11 6.83 -0.41 -19.28
C LYS A 11 7.75 0.74 -19.67
N ASN A 12 7.88 1.03 -20.97
CA ASN A 12 8.72 2.10 -21.50
C ASN A 12 8.00 3.45 -21.60
N ALA A 13 6.67 3.46 -21.51
CA ALA A 13 5.90 4.69 -21.55
C ALA A 13 6.02 5.50 -20.25
N THR A 14 5.84 6.82 -20.34
CA THR A 14 5.65 7.66 -19.16
C THR A 14 4.37 7.25 -18.45
N ARG A 15 4.46 6.99 -17.15
CA ARG A 15 3.33 6.54 -16.32
C ARG A 15 3.27 7.36 -15.05
N TYR A 16 2.06 7.55 -14.55
CA TYR A 16 1.79 8.27 -13.32
C TYR A 16 1.15 7.34 -12.30
N VAL A 17 1.65 7.36 -11.08
CA VAL A 17 1.03 6.72 -9.93
C VAL A 17 0.15 7.74 -9.21
N TYR A 18 -1.07 7.33 -8.88
CA TYR A 18 -1.96 8.12 -8.04
C TYR A 18 -1.53 8.01 -6.58
N THR A 19 -1.23 9.14 -5.94
CA THR A 19 -0.67 9.21 -4.57
C THR A 19 -1.66 9.73 -3.53
N GLY A 20 -2.84 10.20 -3.95
CA GLY A 20 -3.97 10.45 -3.06
C GLY A 20 -4.59 9.15 -2.54
N LEU A 21 -5.43 9.21 -1.53
CA LEU A 21 -6.14 8.01 -1.04
C LEU A 21 -7.23 7.57 -2.02
N GLN A 22 -8.11 8.50 -2.39
CA GLN A 22 -9.17 8.31 -3.38
C GLN A 22 -9.42 9.60 -4.13
N GLY A 23 -9.74 9.50 -5.42
CA GLY A 23 -10.08 10.63 -6.28
C GLY A 23 -10.76 10.19 -7.56
N TYR A 24 -10.62 11.02 -8.60
CA TYR A 24 -11.31 10.83 -9.87
C TYR A 24 -10.41 11.12 -11.06
N VAL A 25 -10.70 10.44 -12.16
CA VAL A 25 -10.22 10.77 -13.49
C VAL A 25 -11.34 11.52 -14.21
N TYR A 26 -11.07 12.71 -14.72
CA TYR A 26 -12.04 13.62 -15.31
C TYR A 26 -12.06 13.52 -16.84
N ALA A 27 -13.20 13.79 -17.47
CA ALA A 27 -13.34 13.77 -18.94
C ALA A 27 -12.59 14.91 -19.63
N SER A 28 -12.34 16.03 -18.95
CA SER A 28 -11.54 17.15 -19.43
C SER A 28 -10.64 17.70 -18.32
N ALA A 29 -9.73 18.61 -18.65
CA ALA A 29 -8.81 19.25 -17.71
C ALA A 29 -9.50 20.28 -16.79
N ASP A 30 -10.62 19.90 -16.20
CA ASP A 30 -11.45 20.69 -15.30
C ASP A 30 -11.95 19.80 -14.15
N LYS A 31 -11.78 20.28 -12.88
CA LYS A 31 -12.26 19.58 -11.68
C LYS A 31 -13.80 19.45 -11.60
N ASN A 32 -14.52 20.23 -12.36
CA ASN A 32 -15.99 20.21 -12.45
C ASN A 32 -16.50 19.38 -13.64
N ALA A 33 -15.59 18.80 -14.46
CA ALA A 33 -15.98 17.94 -15.57
C ALA A 33 -16.56 16.62 -15.06
N GLU A 34 -17.30 15.94 -15.92
CA GLU A 34 -17.76 14.59 -15.68
C GLU A 34 -16.59 13.65 -15.33
N THR A 35 -16.85 12.67 -14.48
CA THR A 35 -15.86 11.66 -14.10
C THR A 35 -15.90 10.47 -15.06
N VAL A 36 -14.74 10.10 -15.58
CA VAL A 36 -14.55 8.88 -16.39
C VAL A 36 -14.46 7.66 -15.51
N SER A 37 -13.80 7.79 -14.37
CA SER A 37 -13.61 6.74 -13.38
C SER A 37 -13.22 7.34 -12.04
N ASP A 38 -13.47 6.62 -10.97
CA ASP A 38 -12.75 6.82 -9.71
C ASP A 38 -11.35 6.20 -9.78
N ILE A 39 -10.48 6.59 -8.85
CA ILE A 39 -9.11 6.10 -8.72
C ILE A 39 -8.71 6.05 -7.25
N VAL A 40 -7.86 5.09 -6.89
CA VAL A 40 -7.38 4.91 -5.51
C VAL A 40 -5.85 4.88 -5.47
N SER A 41 -5.31 5.07 -4.27
CA SER A 41 -3.87 5.05 -4.00
C SER A 41 -3.18 3.86 -4.64
N GLY A 42 -2.09 4.11 -5.35
CA GLY A 42 -1.29 3.08 -6.02
C GLY A 42 -1.75 2.70 -7.43
N CYS A 43 -2.89 3.20 -7.92
CA CYS A 43 -3.26 3.02 -9.32
C CYS A 43 -2.24 3.71 -10.23
N ILE A 44 -1.89 3.02 -11.33
CA ILE A 44 -0.89 3.50 -12.30
C ILE A 44 -1.56 3.62 -13.66
N LEU A 45 -1.50 4.81 -14.25
CA LEU A 45 -2.02 5.09 -15.59
C LEU A 45 -0.90 5.58 -16.50
N GLN A 46 -1.02 5.28 -17.80
CA GLN A 46 -0.09 5.73 -18.82
C GLN A 46 -0.41 7.18 -19.21
N ALA A 47 0.61 8.00 -19.45
CA ALA A 47 0.43 9.33 -20.02
C ALA A 47 -0.17 9.23 -21.43
N ALA A 48 -1.21 10.03 -21.70
CA ALA A 48 -1.83 10.18 -23.03
C ALA A 48 -1.40 11.46 -23.73
N GLY A 49 -0.41 12.18 -23.20
CA GLY A 49 0.10 13.43 -23.74
C GLY A 49 0.97 14.17 -22.73
N LYS A 50 1.33 15.40 -23.05
CA LYS A 50 2.18 16.25 -22.20
C LYS A 50 1.41 16.66 -20.93
N ALA A 51 2.04 16.45 -19.77
CA ALA A 51 1.50 16.90 -18.49
C ALA A 51 1.36 18.44 -18.44
N GLY A 52 0.18 18.91 -18.06
CA GLY A 52 -0.08 20.31 -17.79
C GLY A 52 0.23 20.68 -16.33
N LYS A 53 0.15 21.97 -16.01
CA LYS A 53 0.40 22.46 -14.64
C LYS A 53 -0.62 21.95 -13.61
N LYS A 54 -1.87 21.76 -14.00
CA LYS A 54 -2.99 21.37 -13.11
C LYS A 54 -3.49 19.95 -13.38
N PHE A 55 -3.38 19.45 -14.61
CA PHE A 55 -3.90 18.17 -15.03
C PHE A 55 -2.92 17.43 -15.93
N ILE A 56 -2.99 16.10 -15.84
CA ILE A 56 -2.19 15.16 -16.61
C ILE A 56 -3.15 14.36 -17.48
N PRO A 57 -3.04 14.38 -18.82
CA PRO A 57 -3.80 13.49 -19.69
C PRO A 57 -3.30 12.05 -19.53
N VAL A 58 -4.22 11.12 -19.33
CA VAL A 58 -3.92 9.70 -19.07
C VAL A 58 -4.79 8.79 -19.91
N SER A 59 -4.31 7.56 -20.13
CA SER A 59 -5.06 6.48 -20.76
C SER A 59 -5.18 5.28 -19.83
N PHE A 60 -6.35 4.63 -19.89
CA PHE A 60 -6.65 3.37 -19.22
C PHE A 60 -6.23 2.17 -20.07
N PRO A 61 -6.06 0.99 -19.45
CA PRO A 61 -5.77 -0.25 -20.20
C PRO A 61 -6.84 -0.67 -21.21
N ASP A 62 -8.08 -0.19 -21.03
CA ASP A 62 -9.23 -0.46 -21.91
C ASP A 62 -9.38 0.57 -23.06
N GLY A 63 -8.44 1.51 -23.17
CA GLY A 63 -8.42 2.55 -24.21
C GLY A 63 -9.17 3.83 -23.88
N ARG A 64 -9.93 3.90 -22.77
CA ARG A 64 -10.49 5.17 -22.30
C ARG A 64 -9.37 6.16 -22.00
N THR A 65 -9.67 7.44 -22.12
CA THR A 65 -8.75 8.53 -21.75
C THR A 65 -9.42 9.47 -20.76
N GLY A 66 -8.61 10.25 -20.05
CA GLY A 66 -9.10 11.26 -19.12
C GLY A 66 -7.97 12.08 -18.53
N PHE A 67 -8.27 12.81 -17.50
CA PHE A 67 -7.36 13.76 -16.86
C PHE A 67 -7.28 13.54 -15.36
N LEU A 68 -6.05 13.37 -14.84
CA LEU A 68 -5.76 13.34 -13.41
C LEU A 68 -5.31 14.72 -12.94
N LYS A 69 -5.62 15.07 -11.70
CA LYS A 69 -5.02 16.25 -11.06
C LYS A 69 -3.53 16.01 -10.84
N HIS A 70 -2.72 16.99 -11.23
CA HIS A 70 -1.27 16.87 -11.18
C HIS A 70 -0.73 16.75 -9.74
N ASP A 71 -1.32 17.48 -8.80
CA ASP A 71 -0.95 17.49 -7.39
C ASP A 71 -1.30 16.18 -6.63
N GLU A 72 -2.17 15.34 -7.22
CA GLU A 72 -2.55 14.02 -6.66
C GLU A 72 -1.73 12.87 -7.25
N CYS A 73 -0.79 13.16 -8.17
CA CYS A 73 -0.02 12.14 -8.92
C CYS A 73 1.47 12.44 -8.90
N ARG A 74 2.26 11.40 -9.17
CA ARG A 74 3.70 11.51 -9.46
C ARG A 74 4.08 10.64 -10.64
N GLU A 75 5.09 11.03 -11.39
CA GLU A 75 5.68 10.14 -12.39
C GLU A 75 6.21 8.88 -11.70
N LEU A 76 5.90 7.71 -12.27
CA LEU A 76 6.16 6.42 -11.64
C LEU A 76 7.65 6.18 -11.37
N SER A 77 8.53 6.55 -12.31
CA SER A 77 9.98 6.37 -12.18
C SER A 77 10.58 7.24 -11.09
N GLU A 78 10.11 8.49 -10.98
CA GLU A 78 10.51 9.43 -9.93
C GLU A 78 10.02 8.95 -8.57
N TRP A 79 8.73 8.64 -8.46
CA TRP A 79 8.12 8.15 -7.23
C TRP A 79 8.78 6.85 -6.73
N ALA A 80 9.00 5.87 -7.62
CA ALA A 80 9.62 4.60 -7.27
C ALA A 80 11.10 4.74 -6.85
N SER A 81 11.75 5.86 -7.18
CA SER A 81 13.13 6.18 -6.80
C SER A 81 13.24 7.00 -5.52
N THR A 82 12.11 7.48 -4.98
CA THR A 82 12.10 8.22 -3.71
C THR A 82 12.53 7.28 -2.55
N PRO A 83 13.38 7.75 -1.63
CA PRO A 83 13.70 6.99 -0.42
C PRO A 83 12.44 6.62 0.36
N VAL A 84 12.47 5.43 0.98
CA VAL A 84 11.35 4.98 1.82
C VAL A 84 11.10 5.98 2.94
N ASN A 85 9.85 6.38 3.11
CA ASN A 85 9.43 7.33 4.12
C ASN A 85 8.37 6.68 5.03
N MET A 86 8.74 6.37 6.27
CA MET A 86 7.85 5.75 7.24
C MET A 86 6.64 6.64 7.55
N ASN A 87 6.81 7.95 7.63
CA ASN A 87 5.70 8.89 7.85
C ASN A 87 4.63 8.76 6.75
N LYS A 88 5.05 8.52 5.49
CA LYS A 88 4.09 8.30 4.38
C LYS A 88 3.31 7.01 4.56
N ILE A 89 3.95 5.95 5.04
CA ILE A 89 3.29 4.66 5.33
C ILE A 89 2.23 4.86 6.42
N ILE A 90 2.59 5.51 7.53
CA ILE A 90 1.68 5.77 8.65
C ILE A 90 0.55 6.70 8.24
N GLN A 91 0.82 7.81 7.57
CA GLN A 91 -0.20 8.73 7.07
C GLN A 91 -1.21 8.03 6.15
N THR A 92 -0.73 7.10 5.30
CA THR A 92 -1.62 6.32 4.43
C THR A 92 -2.48 5.37 5.26
N ALA A 93 -1.89 4.68 6.24
CA ALA A 93 -2.61 3.79 7.15
C ALA A 93 -3.68 4.54 7.96
N GLU A 94 -3.32 5.67 8.57
CA GLU A 94 -4.24 6.53 9.32
C GLU A 94 -5.35 7.11 8.44
N GLY A 95 -5.02 7.51 7.21
CA GLY A 95 -6.00 7.97 6.24
C GLY A 95 -7.02 6.90 5.82
N MET A 96 -6.73 5.61 6.06
CA MET A 96 -7.66 4.50 5.86
C MET A 96 -8.56 4.21 7.06
N MET A 97 -8.46 4.95 8.19
CA MET A 97 -9.33 4.76 9.36
C MET A 97 -10.79 4.69 8.96
N GLY A 98 -11.53 3.72 9.51
CA GLY A 98 -12.94 3.48 9.21
C GLY A 98 -13.20 2.72 7.89
N THR A 99 -12.19 2.46 7.05
CA THR A 99 -12.35 1.62 5.85
C THR A 99 -12.86 0.22 6.24
N THR A 100 -13.95 -0.21 5.62
CA THR A 100 -14.60 -1.49 5.91
C THR A 100 -13.69 -2.68 5.57
N TYR A 101 -13.69 -3.68 6.45
CA TYR A 101 -13.03 -4.96 6.17
C TYR A 101 -13.75 -5.71 5.05
N LEU A 102 -12.98 -6.14 4.07
CA LEU A 102 -13.44 -7.08 3.05
C LEU A 102 -12.32 -8.09 2.78
N TRP A 103 -12.60 -9.38 2.98
CA TRP A 103 -11.62 -10.43 2.68
C TRP A 103 -11.18 -10.38 1.22
N GLY A 104 -9.87 -10.36 0.98
CA GLY A 104 -9.30 -10.16 -0.35
C GLY A 104 -9.11 -8.69 -0.76
N GLY A 105 -9.67 -7.73 -0.02
CA GLY A 105 -9.56 -6.30 -0.30
C GLY A 105 -8.14 -5.76 -0.14
N THR A 106 -7.74 -4.83 -1.02
CA THR A 106 -6.39 -4.21 -1.07
C THR A 106 -6.45 -2.74 -1.48
N SER A 107 -7.48 -2.02 -1.08
CA SER A 107 -7.62 -0.60 -1.42
C SER A 107 -8.24 0.19 -0.27
N VAL A 108 -8.21 1.51 -0.40
CA VAL A 108 -8.87 2.43 0.55
C VAL A 108 -10.40 2.29 0.57
N LYS A 109 -11.01 1.59 -0.39
CA LYS A 109 -12.47 1.32 -0.41
C LYS A 109 -12.84 0.16 0.51
N SER A 110 -11.98 -0.85 0.57
CA SER A 110 -12.08 -1.99 1.48
C SER A 110 -10.75 -2.73 1.49
N ALA A 111 -10.38 -3.26 2.65
CA ALA A 111 -9.14 -4.00 2.80
C ALA A 111 -9.29 -5.10 3.86
N ASP A 112 -8.67 -6.27 3.63
CA ASP A 112 -8.39 -7.20 4.71
C ASP A 112 -7.13 -6.78 5.48
N CYS A 113 -6.74 -7.50 6.51
CA CYS A 113 -5.63 -7.13 7.38
C CYS A 113 -4.31 -6.99 6.62
N SER A 114 -3.94 -7.97 5.82
CA SER A 114 -2.70 -7.97 5.05
C SER A 114 -2.76 -7.06 3.83
N GLY A 115 -3.92 -6.92 3.19
CA GLY A 115 -4.16 -5.96 2.12
C GLY A 115 -4.07 -4.51 2.58
N PHE A 116 -4.56 -4.20 3.79
CA PHE A 116 -4.37 -2.91 4.46
C PHE A 116 -2.88 -2.58 4.62
N VAL A 117 -2.11 -3.48 5.23
CA VAL A 117 -0.66 -3.30 5.42
C VAL A 117 0.06 -3.15 4.08
N LYS A 118 -0.27 -4.00 3.09
CA LYS A 118 0.25 -3.87 1.72
C LYS A 118 -0.01 -2.49 1.12
N THR A 119 -1.23 -1.97 1.25
CA THR A 119 -1.61 -0.67 0.70
C THR A 119 -0.81 0.45 1.36
N ALA A 120 -0.65 0.40 2.68
CA ALA A 120 0.17 1.37 3.41
C ALA A 120 1.64 1.35 2.94
N TYR A 121 2.27 0.19 2.86
CA TYR A 121 3.65 0.05 2.40
C TYR A 121 3.84 0.39 0.92
N PHE A 122 2.85 0.06 0.07
CA PHE A 122 2.90 0.40 -1.35
C PHE A 122 2.95 1.91 -1.57
N SER A 123 2.32 2.72 -0.71
CA SER A 123 2.39 4.19 -0.79
C SER A 123 3.81 4.76 -0.70
N ALA A 124 4.75 4.00 -0.14
CA ALA A 124 6.17 4.31 -0.07
C ALA A 124 7.03 3.47 -1.04
N GLY A 125 6.42 2.84 -2.04
CA GLY A 125 7.13 2.07 -3.08
C GLY A 125 7.60 0.69 -2.64
N ILE A 126 7.00 0.08 -1.60
CA ILE A 126 7.33 -1.25 -1.11
C ILE A 126 6.17 -2.21 -1.37
N ILE A 127 6.48 -3.35 -1.99
CA ILE A 127 5.55 -4.45 -2.24
C ILE A 127 5.81 -5.54 -1.21
N LEU A 128 4.79 -5.88 -0.42
CA LEU A 128 4.78 -7.00 0.52
C LEU A 128 4.07 -8.22 -0.08
N SER A 129 4.34 -9.40 0.47
CA SER A 129 3.56 -10.61 0.19
C SER A 129 2.07 -10.39 0.42
N ARG A 130 1.20 -11.21 -0.23
CA ARG A 130 -0.25 -10.98 -0.18
C ARG A 130 -0.85 -11.30 1.17
N ASP A 131 -0.51 -12.44 1.75
CA ASP A 131 -1.18 -12.96 2.94
C ASP A 131 -0.38 -12.71 4.23
N ALA A 132 -1.06 -12.53 5.34
CA ALA A 132 -0.44 -12.31 6.65
C ALA A 132 0.55 -13.43 7.02
N SER A 133 0.22 -14.69 6.74
CA SER A 133 1.11 -15.84 6.96
C SER A 133 2.39 -15.79 6.12
N GLN A 134 2.33 -15.24 4.90
CA GLN A 134 3.50 -15.03 4.06
C GLN A 134 4.33 -13.84 4.55
N GLN A 135 3.67 -12.75 4.96
CA GLN A 135 4.33 -11.56 5.53
C GLN A 135 5.10 -11.91 6.81
N ALA A 136 4.56 -12.81 7.63
CA ALA A 136 5.19 -13.27 8.87
C ALA A 136 6.51 -14.04 8.67
N LEU A 137 6.81 -14.46 7.44
CA LEU A 137 8.06 -15.14 7.08
C LEU A 137 9.10 -14.18 6.48
N THR A 138 8.87 -12.87 6.51
CA THR A 138 9.71 -11.87 5.84
C THR A 138 10.17 -10.79 6.83
N GLY A 139 11.27 -10.13 6.52
CA GLY A 139 11.83 -9.06 7.37
C GLY A 139 12.79 -9.59 8.46
N ASP A 140 13.12 -8.73 9.40
CA ASP A 140 13.82 -9.11 10.63
C ASP A 140 12.77 -9.60 11.63
N ILE A 141 12.74 -10.92 11.83
CA ILE A 141 11.76 -11.59 12.70
C ILE A 141 12.19 -11.45 14.17
N MET A 142 11.25 -11.03 15.01
CA MET A 142 11.41 -10.91 16.47
C MET A 142 10.31 -11.71 17.17
N PRO A 143 10.62 -12.33 18.33
CA PRO A 143 9.62 -13.04 19.14
C PRO A 143 8.59 -12.06 19.71
N ALA A 144 7.39 -12.56 20.02
CA ALA A 144 6.27 -11.75 20.51
C ALA A 144 6.58 -11.04 21.84
N GLU A 145 7.42 -11.65 22.68
CA GLU A 145 7.81 -11.12 23.99
C GLU A 145 8.61 -9.82 23.90
N GLN A 146 9.22 -9.55 22.74
CA GLN A 146 9.99 -8.31 22.47
C GLN A 146 9.12 -7.16 21.89
N TRP A 147 7.82 -7.17 22.15
CA TRP A 147 6.93 -6.13 21.62
C TRP A 147 7.27 -4.71 22.10
N ASP A 148 7.90 -4.57 23.25
CA ASP A 148 8.42 -3.31 23.80
C ASP A 148 9.63 -2.75 23.03
N GLU A 149 10.29 -3.57 22.20
CA GLU A 149 11.35 -3.15 21.26
C GLU A 149 10.80 -2.73 19.88
N CYS A 150 9.47 -2.77 19.68
CA CYS A 150 8.84 -2.40 18.43
C CYS A 150 9.12 -0.96 18.04
N GLN A 151 9.33 -0.75 16.76
CA GLN A 151 9.45 0.57 16.14
C GLN A 151 8.25 0.83 15.21
N THR A 152 7.87 2.10 15.10
CA THR A 152 6.83 2.52 14.16
C THR A 152 7.05 1.91 12.79
N GLY A 153 6.03 1.20 12.27
CA GLY A 153 6.08 0.49 11.01
C GLY A 153 6.38 -1.01 11.12
N ASP A 154 6.75 -1.54 12.28
CA ASP A 154 6.90 -2.99 12.46
C ASP A 154 5.54 -3.68 12.24
N LEU A 155 5.57 -4.91 11.73
CA LEU A 155 4.39 -5.73 11.54
C LEU A 155 4.19 -6.64 12.75
N LEU A 156 2.99 -6.63 13.30
CA LEU A 156 2.57 -7.49 14.39
C LEU A 156 1.70 -8.62 13.83
N PHE A 157 2.04 -9.86 14.15
CA PHE A 157 1.32 -11.04 13.65
C PHE A 157 0.59 -11.75 14.77
N PHE A 158 -0.70 -11.99 14.53
CA PHE A 158 -1.60 -12.59 15.52
C PHE A 158 -2.21 -13.89 15.01
N GLY A 159 -2.63 -14.73 15.94
CA GLY A 159 -3.32 -15.99 15.64
C GLY A 159 -3.65 -16.78 16.87
N ASN A 160 -4.49 -17.81 16.72
CA ASN A 160 -5.01 -18.61 17.85
C ASN A 160 -4.14 -19.82 18.24
N ALA A 161 -3.07 -20.08 17.49
CA ALA A 161 -2.15 -21.16 17.79
C ALA A 161 -0.74 -20.84 17.28
N PRO A 162 0.32 -21.35 17.91
CA PRO A 162 1.69 -21.19 17.45
C PRO A 162 1.86 -21.58 15.97
N GLY A 163 2.52 -20.73 15.18
CA GLY A 163 2.74 -20.91 13.75
C GLY A 163 1.51 -20.75 12.85
N LYS A 164 0.33 -20.46 13.40
CA LYS A 164 -0.91 -20.23 12.63
C LYS A 164 -1.28 -18.75 12.61
N VAL A 165 -0.47 -17.97 11.91
CA VAL A 165 -0.75 -16.55 11.69
C VAL A 165 -2.00 -16.39 10.84
N SER A 166 -2.99 -15.67 11.37
CA SER A 166 -4.27 -15.38 10.70
C SER A 166 -4.54 -13.88 10.57
N HIS A 167 -3.76 -13.03 11.23
CA HIS A 167 -3.96 -11.59 11.22
C HIS A 167 -2.64 -10.84 11.30
N VAL A 168 -2.62 -9.61 10.76
CA VAL A 168 -1.47 -8.70 10.79
C VAL A 168 -1.93 -7.29 11.07
N ALA A 169 -1.09 -6.54 11.80
CA ALA A 169 -1.26 -5.13 12.09
C ALA A 169 0.02 -4.35 11.84
N LEU A 170 -0.09 -3.04 11.74
CA LEU A 170 1.00 -2.09 11.63
C LEU A 170 1.20 -1.39 12.97
N TYR A 171 2.37 -1.56 13.59
CA TYR A 171 2.70 -0.93 14.86
C TYR A 171 2.88 0.59 14.68
N LEU A 172 2.32 1.36 15.60
CA LEU A 172 2.44 2.82 15.65
C LEU A 172 3.48 3.26 16.69
N ASN A 173 3.13 3.23 17.94
CA ASN A 173 3.97 3.53 19.11
C ASN A 173 3.22 3.15 20.40
N ASP A 174 3.91 3.16 21.53
CA ASP A 174 3.33 3.04 22.88
C ASP A 174 2.32 1.89 23.01
N GLY A 175 2.63 0.73 22.41
CA GLY A 175 1.76 -0.44 22.41
C GLY A 175 0.56 -0.35 21.46
N LYS A 176 0.38 0.77 20.75
CA LYS A 176 -0.72 0.95 19.80
C LYS A 176 -0.35 0.43 18.41
N TYR A 177 -1.33 -0.13 17.73
CA TYR A 177 -1.22 -0.57 16.35
C TYR A 177 -2.51 -0.30 15.58
N ILE A 178 -2.39 -0.13 14.28
CA ILE A 178 -3.50 0.05 13.35
C ILE A 178 -3.67 -1.19 12.48
N HIS A 179 -4.90 -1.65 12.32
CA HIS A 179 -5.21 -2.86 11.57
C HIS A 179 -6.60 -2.81 10.95
N SER A 180 -6.87 -3.71 10.00
CA SER A 180 -8.22 -3.92 9.45
C SER A 180 -8.86 -5.16 10.11
N SER A 181 -9.87 -4.92 10.96
CA SER A 181 -10.66 -5.95 11.66
C SER A 181 -12.09 -5.44 11.88
N GLY A 182 -13.03 -5.89 11.05
CA GLY A 182 -14.35 -5.29 10.87
C GLY A 182 -14.26 -3.97 10.10
N GLN A 183 -13.37 -3.09 10.52
CA GLN A 183 -12.93 -1.88 9.84
C GLN A 183 -11.49 -1.56 10.21
N VAL A 184 -10.87 -0.61 9.51
CA VAL A 184 -9.56 -0.09 9.92
C VAL A 184 -9.72 0.73 11.19
N LYS A 185 -8.98 0.34 12.23
CA LYS A 185 -9.05 0.92 13.58
C LYS A 185 -7.72 0.77 14.31
N ILE A 186 -7.57 1.50 15.42
CA ILE A 186 -6.43 1.38 16.33
C ILE A 186 -6.86 0.53 17.54
N ASN A 187 -5.98 -0.37 17.93
CA ASN A 187 -6.09 -1.14 19.17
C ASN A 187 -4.75 -1.16 19.90
N SER A 188 -4.72 -1.72 21.10
CA SER A 188 -3.52 -1.88 21.92
C SER A 188 -3.11 -3.35 22.08
N ILE A 189 -1.80 -3.56 22.18
CA ILE A 189 -1.19 -4.81 22.62
C ILE A 189 -1.07 -4.89 24.15
N ASP A 190 -1.10 -3.74 24.83
CA ASP A 190 -1.00 -3.67 26.29
C ASP A 190 -2.38 -4.00 26.91
N ALA A 191 -2.42 -5.07 27.71
CA ALA A 191 -3.65 -5.53 28.35
C ALA A 191 -4.22 -4.54 29.41
N ARG A 192 -3.45 -3.50 29.77
CA ARG A 192 -3.90 -2.42 30.66
C ARG A 192 -4.73 -1.36 29.95
N ASP A 193 -4.67 -1.33 28.64
CA ASP A 193 -5.38 -0.34 27.83
C ASP A 193 -6.84 -0.74 27.57
N THR A 194 -7.71 0.25 27.54
CA THR A 194 -9.16 0.05 27.31
C THR A 194 -9.49 -0.47 25.92
N ASP A 195 -8.60 -0.26 24.95
CA ASP A 195 -8.71 -0.69 23.55
C ASP A 195 -7.83 -1.93 23.26
N TYR A 196 -7.42 -2.65 24.32
CA TYR A 196 -6.73 -3.94 24.19
C TYR A 196 -7.55 -4.92 23.35
N TYR A 197 -6.88 -5.60 22.43
CA TYR A 197 -7.51 -6.59 21.57
C TYR A 197 -6.92 -7.99 21.87
N ALA A 198 -7.69 -8.83 22.53
CA ALA A 198 -7.26 -10.08 23.14
C ALA A 198 -7.03 -11.22 22.13
N ILE A 199 -6.27 -10.96 21.04
CA ILE A 199 -5.76 -12.03 20.16
C ILE A 199 -4.27 -12.22 20.47
N PRO A 200 -3.81 -13.48 20.65
CA PRO A 200 -2.39 -13.75 20.92
C PRO A 200 -1.48 -13.19 19.84
N LEU A 201 -0.48 -12.39 20.24
CA LEU A 201 0.63 -12.00 19.40
C LEU A 201 1.54 -13.23 19.22
N LEU A 202 1.89 -13.55 17.99
CA LEU A 202 2.71 -14.72 17.63
C LEU A 202 4.13 -14.35 17.18
N GLY A 203 4.33 -13.10 16.78
CA GLY A 203 5.63 -12.61 16.32
C GLY A 203 5.55 -11.22 15.73
N ILE A 204 6.71 -10.66 15.43
CA ILE A 204 6.91 -9.31 14.95
C ILE A 204 7.88 -9.37 13.78
N SER A 205 7.76 -8.43 12.82
CA SER A 205 8.74 -8.29 11.74
C SER A 205 9.04 -6.84 11.41
N ARG A 206 10.33 -6.52 11.32
CA ARG A 206 10.82 -5.23 10.82
C ARG A 206 11.16 -5.33 9.34
N VAL A 207 10.29 -4.75 8.52
CA VAL A 207 10.31 -4.89 7.05
C VAL A 207 11.38 -4.01 6.40
N VAL A 208 11.54 -2.77 6.88
CA VAL A 208 12.31 -1.73 6.17
C VAL A 208 13.79 -2.06 5.99
N ASN A 209 14.36 -2.85 6.89
CA ASN A 209 15.76 -3.26 6.83
C ASN A 209 16.02 -4.38 5.80
N LYS A 210 14.97 -5.02 5.27
CA LYS A 210 15.05 -6.21 4.40
C LYS A 210 14.44 -5.98 3.01
N ILE A 211 14.35 -4.74 2.57
CA ILE A 211 13.87 -4.43 1.21
C ILE A 211 14.82 -5.03 0.17
N GLY A 212 14.27 -5.82 -0.73
CA GLY A 212 15.02 -6.57 -1.76
C GLY A 212 15.24 -8.04 -1.41
N THR A 213 14.73 -8.53 -0.27
CA THR A 213 14.67 -9.95 0.06
C THR A 213 13.34 -10.58 -0.40
N PRO A 214 13.23 -11.91 -0.46
CA PRO A 214 11.98 -12.59 -0.83
C PRO A 214 10.79 -12.07 0.00
N GLY A 215 9.70 -11.69 -0.68
CA GLY A 215 8.48 -11.16 -0.04
C GLY A 215 8.48 -9.67 0.28
N ILE A 216 9.61 -8.95 0.14
CA ILE A 216 9.73 -7.51 0.35
C ILE A 216 10.47 -6.88 -0.84
N THR A 217 9.73 -6.34 -1.81
CA THR A 217 10.31 -5.85 -3.06
C THR A 217 10.08 -4.34 -3.23
N ALA A 218 11.13 -3.60 -3.57
CA ALA A 218 10.95 -2.21 -4.02
C ALA A 218 10.28 -2.18 -5.39
N VAL A 219 9.28 -1.32 -5.60
CA VAL A 219 8.58 -1.16 -6.90
C VAL A 219 9.56 -0.95 -8.04
N LYS A 220 10.61 -0.13 -7.84
CA LYS A 220 11.65 0.12 -8.86
C LYS A 220 12.42 -1.12 -9.33
N ARG A 221 12.41 -2.18 -8.55
CA ARG A 221 13.08 -3.46 -8.87
C ARG A 221 12.10 -4.56 -9.30
N HIS A 222 10.81 -4.25 -9.35
CA HIS A 222 9.83 -5.27 -9.67
C HIS A 222 9.61 -5.35 -11.21
N PRO A 223 9.78 -6.55 -11.83
CA PRO A 223 9.78 -6.71 -13.30
C PRO A 223 8.46 -6.36 -13.98
N TRP A 224 7.38 -6.28 -13.23
CA TRP A 224 6.08 -5.85 -13.75
C TRP A 224 6.03 -4.35 -14.04
N TYR A 225 6.80 -3.54 -13.33
CA TYR A 225 6.76 -2.09 -13.47
C TYR A 225 7.92 -1.55 -14.29
N PHE A 226 9.09 -2.16 -14.21
CA PHE A 226 10.30 -1.70 -14.89
C PHE A 226 11.03 -2.86 -15.55
N GLU A 227 11.73 -2.58 -16.64
CA GLU A 227 12.67 -3.53 -17.20
C GLU A 227 13.87 -3.69 -16.25
N GLN A 228 14.23 -4.92 -16.00
CA GLN A 228 15.44 -5.22 -15.23
C GLN A 228 16.64 -5.19 -16.17
N LYS A 229 17.58 -4.28 -15.87
CA LYS A 229 18.87 -4.20 -16.60
C LYS A 229 19.84 -5.24 -16.08
#